data_6d79048d722030d1973409119f9960dd
#
_entry.id   6d79048d722030d1973409119f9960dd
#
_cell.length_a   1.000
_cell.length_b   1.000
_cell.length_c   1.000
_cell.angle_alpha   90.00
_cell.angle_beta   90.00
_cell.angle_gamma   90.00
#
_symmetry.space_group_name_H-M   'P 1'
#
loop_
_entity.id
_entity.type
_entity.pdbx_description
1 polymer ?
#
loop_
_entity_poly.entity_id
_entity_poly.type
_entity_poly.pdbx_seq_one_letter_code
_entity_poly.pdbx_strand_id
1 'polypeptide(L)'
;YYARESWFIKMTDVKDQLIANNNTVNWVPKSIGKGRFGDWLENVQDWGISRNRYWGTPLNIWECECGHQHSIGSIEELKSMSDNCPDDIELHRPYIDQVTIKCPHCGKPMHRVEEVIDCWFDSGSMPFAQWHYPFENKEIFEDNFPANFISEAVDQTRGWFYSLMAISTLLFNKAPYKNVVVLGHVQDENGQKMSKSKGNAVDPFDALEEHGADAIRWYFYTNSAPWLPNRFHAKAVTEGQRKFMGTLWNTYAFYTLYAEIDQFDPTKHALEYDKLSVMDKWLLSKMNTMVKSVDDNLGNYRIPEAARALQEFVDDMSNWYVRRCRDRFWAKGMEQDKVNAYMTLYTALVTVCKAAAPMI
;
A
#
# COMPACT_ATOMS: atom_id res chain seq x y z
N TYR A 1 -7.87 37.81 -4.20
CA TYR A 1 -8.56 36.82 -3.36
C TYR A 1 -9.68 37.55 -2.63
N TYR A 2 -10.88 36.97 -2.61
CA TYR A 2 -12.04 37.47 -1.89
C TYR A 2 -12.40 36.48 -0.78
N ALA A 3 -12.77 37.00 0.40
CA ALA A 3 -13.38 36.20 1.44
C ALA A 3 -14.77 35.73 0.95
N ARG A 4 -15.09 34.45 1.18
CA ARG A 4 -16.39 33.85 0.91
C ARG A 4 -16.86 33.12 2.14
N GLU A 5 -18.13 33.10 2.37
CA GLU A 5 -18.77 32.20 3.34
C GLU A 5 -18.47 30.76 2.96
N SER A 6 -18.19 29.93 3.92
CA SER A 6 -17.84 28.52 3.74
C SER A 6 -18.23 27.71 4.96
N TRP A 7 -18.53 26.46 4.77
CA TRP A 7 -18.76 25.52 5.85
C TRP A 7 -17.46 24.98 6.39
N PHE A 8 -17.33 24.90 7.71
CA PHE A 8 -16.15 24.41 8.41
C PHE A 8 -16.50 23.32 9.40
N ILE A 9 -15.63 22.32 9.49
CA ILE A 9 -15.58 21.40 10.63
C ILE A 9 -14.58 21.96 11.62
N LYS A 10 -14.97 22.13 12.90
CA LYS A 10 -14.13 22.68 13.94
C LYS A 10 -13.12 21.65 14.44
N MET A 11 -12.05 21.43 13.67
CA MET A 11 -11.03 20.42 13.95
C MET A 11 -10.21 20.76 15.20
N THR A 12 -10.15 22.05 15.57
CA THR A 12 -9.47 22.53 16.78
C THR A 12 -10.08 21.96 18.06
N ASP A 13 -11.36 21.59 18.08
CA ASP A 13 -12.02 20.99 19.24
C ASP A 13 -11.61 19.53 19.48
N VAL A 14 -11.10 18.84 18.47
CA VAL A 14 -10.64 17.42 18.53
C VAL A 14 -9.14 17.27 18.40
N LYS A 15 -8.38 18.35 18.55
CA LYS A 15 -6.93 18.36 18.40
C LYS A 15 -6.22 17.33 19.28
N ASP A 16 -6.57 17.25 20.56
CA ASP A 16 -5.92 16.34 21.49
C ASP A 16 -6.20 14.87 21.13
N GLN A 17 -7.42 14.58 20.66
CA GLN A 17 -7.79 13.25 20.18
C GLN A 17 -7.03 12.88 18.89
N LEU A 18 -6.85 13.82 17.96
CA LEU A 18 -6.04 13.60 16.75
C LEU A 18 -4.60 13.22 17.11
N ILE A 19 -4.00 13.95 18.05
CA ILE A 19 -2.63 13.69 18.53
C ILE A 19 -2.56 12.32 19.22
N ALA A 20 -3.53 12.02 20.10
CA ALA A 20 -3.59 10.76 20.82
C ALA A 20 -3.73 9.59 19.84
N ASN A 21 -4.62 9.67 18.85
CA ASN A 21 -4.81 8.66 17.82
C ASN A 21 -3.56 8.46 16.96
N ASN A 22 -2.91 9.56 16.53
CA ASN A 22 -1.65 9.49 15.81
C ASN A 22 -0.55 8.73 16.57
N ASN A 23 -0.49 8.88 17.88
CA ASN A 23 0.50 8.22 18.73
C ASN A 23 0.31 6.69 18.80
N THR A 24 -0.85 6.17 18.41
CA THR A 24 -1.12 4.72 18.31
C THR A 24 -0.61 4.10 17.02
N VAL A 25 -0.28 4.89 16.01
CA VAL A 25 0.08 4.45 14.66
C VAL A 25 1.57 4.11 14.57
N ASN A 26 1.88 2.98 13.96
CA ASN A 26 3.24 2.62 13.60
C ASN A 26 3.63 3.29 12.28
N TRP A 27 4.33 4.41 12.36
CA TRP A 27 4.86 5.11 11.20
C TRP A 27 6.23 4.56 10.76
N VAL A 28 6.37 4.32 9.48
CA VAL A 28 7.64 3.91 8.85
C VAL A 28 8.03 4.95 7.78
N PRO A 29 8.96 5.87 8.09
CA PRO A 29 9.74 5.99 9.31
C PRO A 29 8.98 6.72 10.45
N LYS A 30 9.33 6.43 11.69
CA LYS A 30 8.74 7.07 12.89
C LYS A 30 8.86 8.59 12.90
N SER A 31 9.90 9.14 12.26
CA SER A 31 10.13 10.58 12.16
C SER A 31 9.01 11.35 11.43
N ILE A 32 8.30 10.71 10.50
CA ILE A 32 7.18 11.36 9.79
C ILE A 32 5.98 11.52 10.74
N GLY A 33 5.64 10.48 11.50
CA GLY A 33 4.51 10.50 12.43
C GLY A 33 4.71 11.50 13.59
N LYS A 34 5.94 11.59 14.09
CA LYS A 34 6.29 12.54 15.19
C LYS A 34 6.56 13.96 14.70
N GLY A 35 7.25 14.10 13.56
CA GLY A 35 7.60 15.39 12.98
C GLY A 35 6.51 15.88 12.03
N ARG A 36 6.72 15.76 10.71
CA ARG A 36 5.88 16.40 9.69
C ARG A 36 4.37 16.23 9.90
N PHE A 37 3.90 15.04 10.27
CA PHE A 37 2.49 14.79 10.52
C PHE A 37 2.06 15.22 11.93
N GLY A 38 2.87 14.91 12.96
CA GLY A 38 2.64 15.34 14.33
C GLY A 38 2.57 16.86 14.46
N ASP A 39 3.57 17.57 13.90
CA ASP A 39 3.60 19.04 13.87
C ASP A 39 2.37 19.64 13.16
N TRP A 40 1.88 18.98 12.12
CA TRP A 40 0.65 19.39 11.45
C TRP A 40 -0.57 19.27 12.35
N LEU A 41 -0.70 18.17 13.11
CA LEU A 41 -1.81 17.96 14.04
C LEU A 41 -1.73 18.93 15.24
N GLU A 42 -0.53 19.22 15.72
CA GLU A 42 -0.33 20.21 16.79
C GLU A 42 -0.76 21.63 16.38
N ASN A 43 -0.70 21.92 15.09
CA ASN A 43 -1.08 23.22 14.52
C ASN A 43 -2.33 23.12 13.64
N VAL A 44 -3.21 22.13 13.93
CA VAL A 44 -4.41 21.89 13.15
C VAL A 44 -5.29 23.14 13.10
N GLN A 45 -5.81 23.43 11.91
CA GLN A 45 -6.79 24.48 11.66
C GLN A 45 -8.15 23.87 11.37
N ASP A 46 -9.21 24.64 11.53
CA ASP A 46 -10.55 24.22 11.17
C ASP A 46 -10.62 23.94 9.66
N TRP A 47 -11.29 22.87 9.32
CA TRP A 47 -11.32 22.36 7.95
C TRP A 47 -12.48 22.94 7.16
N GLY A 48 -12.20 23.82 6.20
CA GLY A 48 -13.17 24.31 5.25
C GLY A 48 -13.59 23.21 4.28
N ILE A 49 -14.79 22.65 4.48
CA ILE A 49 -15.26 21.47 3.74
C ILE A 49 -16.08 21.79 2.51
N SER A 50 -16.61 23.00 2.36
CA SER A 50 -17.47 23.34 1.22
C SER A 50 -16.65 23.84 0.02
N ARG A 51 -17.13 23.49 -1.19
CA ARG A 51 -16.58 23.97 -2.47
C ARG A 51 -17.70 24.50 -3.35
N ASN A 52 -17.47 25.66 -3.94
CA ASN A 52 -18.38 26.24 -4.91
C ASN A 52 -18.04 25.69 -6.30
N ARG A 53 -18.55 24.49 -6.58
CA ARG A 53 -18.38 23.76 -7.85
C ARG A 53 -19.69 23.08 -8.24
N TYR A 54 -19.88 22.83 -9.52
CA TYR A 54 -21.05 22.08 -9.99
C TYR A 54 -20.92 20.59 -9.68
N TRP A 55 -19.78 19.98 -9.98
CA TRP A 55 -19.55 18.54 -9.79
C TRP A 55 -18.86 18.25 -8.48
N GLY A 56 -19.38 17.27 -7.76
CA GLY A 56 -18.89 16.77 -6.48
C GLY A 56 -20.05 16.23 -5.65
N THR A 57 -19.76 15.66 -4.50
CA THR A 57 -20.77 15.20 -3.53
C THR A 57 -21.49 16.42 -2.94
N PRO A 58 -22.80 16.55 -3.13
CA PRO A 58 -23.57 17.67 -2.58
C PRO A 58 -23.51 17.71 -1.06
N LEU A 59 -23.29 18.91 -0.48
CA LEU A 59 -23.34 19.08 0.96
C LEU A 59 -24.78 18.84 1.44
N ASN A 60 -24.97 17.94 2.41
CA ASN A 60 -26.26 17.44 2.86
C ASN A 60 -26.93 18.33 3.91
N ILE A 61 -26.90 19.65 3.68
CA ILE A 61 -27.46 20.66 4.58
C ILE A 61 -28.60 21.42 3.89
N TRP A 62 -29.72 21.54 4.56
CA TRP A 62 -30.88 22.36 4.16
C TRP A 62 -31.01 23.54 5.09
N GLU A 63 -31.31 24.71 4.53
CA GLU A 63 -31.50 25.96 5.25
C GLU A 63 -32.94 26.48 5.09
N CYS A 64 -33.46 27.05 6.17
CA CYS A 64 -34.75 27.70 6.20
C CYS A 64 -34.60 29.23 6.31
N GLU A 65 -35.53 29.97 5.73
CA GLU A 65 -35.61 31.43 5.90
C GLU A 65 -35.66 31.89 7.35
N CYS A 66 -36.08 31.01 8.27
CA CYS A 66 -36.09 31.29 9.71
C CYS A 66 -34.71 31.15 10.38
N GLY A 67 -33.66 30.80 9.61
CA GLY A 67 -32.31 30.59 10.10
C GLY A 67 -32.04 29.17 10.63
N HIS A 68 -33.05 28.26 10.61
CA HIS A 68 -32.82 26.86 10.99
C HIS A 68 -32.07 26.10 9.92
N GLN A 69 -31.07 25.33 10.31
CA GLN A 69 -30.28 24.44 9.47
C GLN A 69 -30.51 23.00 9.88
N HIS A 70 -30.60 22.09 8.91
CA HIS A 70 -30.78 20.66 9.15
C HIS A 70 -29.86 19.86 8.22
N SER A 71 -29.14 18.90 8.78
CA SER A 71 -28.29 17.98 8.04
C SER A 71 -28.98 16.63 7.92
N ILE A 72 -29.21 16.18 6.70
CA ILE A 72 -29.87 14.89 6.40
C ILE A 72 -28.84 13.76 6.46
N GLY A 73 -29.15 12.72 7.23
CA GLY A 73 -28.26 11.57 7.45
C GLY A 73 -28.56 10.34 6.59
N SER A 74 -29.75 10.25 5.99
CA SER A 74 -30.10 9.10 5.12
C SER A 74 -31.18 9.45 4.08
N ILE A 75 -31.34 8.59 3.07
CA ILE A 75 -32.39 8.73 2.06
C ILE A 75 -33.77 8.57 2.72
N GLU A 76 -33.90 7.69 3.70
CA GLU A 76 -35.16 7.49 4.45
C GLU A 76 -35.53 8.76 5.21
N GLU A 77 -34.59 9.40 5.87
CA GLU A 77 -34.81 10.68 6.55
C GLU A 77 -35.24 11.75 5.55
N LEU A 78 -34.53 11.88 4.43
CA LEU A 78 -34.85 12.83 3.36
C LEU A 78 -36.28 12.64 2.86
N LYS A 79 -36.69 11.40 2.57
CA LYS A 79 -38.08 11.07 2.15
C LYS A 79 -39.09 11.38 3.21
N SER A 80 -38.78 11.11 4.47
CA SER A 80 -39.70 11.35 5.58
C SER A 80 -39.99 12.83 5.83
N MET A 81 -39.04 13.70 5.51
CA MET A 81 -39.12 15.15 5.70
C MET A 81 -39.57 15.92 4.45
N SER A 82 -39.65 15.26 3.29
CA SER A 82 -39.94 15.86 1.98
C SER A 82 -41.25 15.38 1.41
N ASP A 83 -42.01 16.30 0.80
CA ASP A 83 -43.21 15.96 0.02
C ASP A 83 -42.90 15.77 -1.48
N ASN A 84 -41.66 16.10 -1.94
CA ASN A 84 -41.28 16.08 -3.35
C ASN A 84 -40.00 15.28 -3.66
N CYS A 85 -39.55 14.41 -2.72
CA CYS A 85 -38.40 13.54 -2.97
C CYS A 85 -38.83 12.32 -3.80
N PRO A 86 -38.25 12.11 -5.00
CA PRO A 86 -38.50 10.90 -5.79
C PRO A 86 -38.06 9.62 -5.10
N ASP A 87 -38.70 8.48 -5.43
CA ASP A 87 -38.32 7.19 -4.88
C ASP A 87 -36.92 6.73 -5.31
N ASP A 88 -36.50 7.11 -6.51
CA ASP A 88 -35.23 6.82 -7.15
C ASP A 88 -34.30 8.05 -7.18
N ILE A 89 -34.34 8.87 -6.15
CA ILE A 89 -33.57 10.12 -6.07
C ILE A 89 -32.08 9.89 -6.36
N GLU A 90 -31.55 10.64 -7.32
CA GLU A 90 -30.13 10.75 -7.57
C GLU A 90 -29.54 11.86 -6.68
N LEU A 91 -28.55 11.49 -5.82
CA LEU A 91 -27.95 12.39 -4.85
C LEU A 91 -26.88 13.35 -5.45
N HIS A 92 -27.00 13.67 -6.75
CA HIS A 92 -26.16 14.65 -7.45
C HIS A 92 -26.95 15.86 -7.92
N ARG A 93 -26.23 16.94 -8.18
CA ARG A 93 -26.79 18.11 -8.85
C ARG A 93 -27.14 17.76 -10.30
N PRO A 94 -28.24 18.25 -10.88
CA PRO A 94 -29.20 19.20 -10.26
C PRO A 94 -30.35 18.54 -9.49
N TYR A 95 -30.42 17.23 -9.42
CA TYR A 95 -31.58 16.49 -8.93
C TYR A 95 -31.85 16.75 -7.45
N ILE A 96 -30.84 16.60 -6.61
CA ILE A 96 -30.96 16.81 -5.15
C ILE A 96 -31.30 18.27 -4.79
N ASP A 97 -30.90 19.23 -5.64
CA ASP A 97 -31.17 20.66 -5.40
C ASP A 97 -32.68 21.01 -5.53
N GLN A 98 -33.46 20.14 -6.16
CA GLN A 98 -34.91 20.31 -6.34
C GLN A 98 -35.71 19.77 -5.15
N VAL A 99 -35.08 18.99 -4.28
CA VAL A 99 -35.73 18.39 -3.11
C VAL A 99 -35.78 19.39 -1.98
N THR A 100 -36.99 19.69 -1.49
CA THR A 100 -37.23 20.53 -0.32
C THR A 100 -37.67 19.68 0.84
N ILE A 101 -37.30 20.07 2.08
CA ILE A 101 -37.77 19.44 3.31
C ILE A 101 -38.57 20.42 4.15
N LYS A 102 -39.40 19.90 5.06
CA LYS A 102 -40.16 20.73 5.96
C LYS A 102 -39.32 21.17 7.16
N CYS A 103 -39.28 22.46 7.41
CA CYS A 103 -38.60 22.97 8.60
C CYS A 103 -39.26 22.50 9.88
N PRO A 104 -38.57 21.83 10.78
CA PRO A 104 -39.14 21.37 12.04
C PRO A 104 -39.49 22.51 13.00
N HIS A 105 -38.96 23.71 12.80
CA HIS A 105 -39.22 24.89 13.64
C HIS A 105 -40.41 25.69 13.18
N CYS A 106 -40.57 25.95 11.88
CA CYS A 106 -41.58 26.86 11.39
C CYS A 106 -42.53 26.27 10.32
N GLY A 107 -42.30 25.01 9.91
CA GLY A 107 -43.09 24.31 8.90
C GLY A 107 -42.89 24.78 7.45
N LYS A 108 -42.09 25.83 7.20
CA LYS A 108 -41.80 26.32 5.86
C LYS A 108 -40.85 25.36 5.11
N PRO A 109 -40.81 25.43 3.77
CA PRO A 109 -39.82 24.67 2.99
C PRO A 109 -38.40 25.15 3.29
N MET A 110 -37.48 24.18 3.35
CA MET A 110 -36.04 24.41 3.43
C MET A 110 -35.43 23.97 2.10
N HIS A 111 -34.38 24.68 1.69
CA HIS A 111 -33.63 24.41 0.46
C HIS A 111 -32.20 23.96 0.80
N ARG A 112 -31.66 23.06 -0.02
CA ARG A 112 -30.27 22.62 0.15
C ARG A 112 -29.31 23.75 -0.18
N VAL A 113 -28.20 23.85 0.58
CA VAL A 113 -27.10 24.77 0.25
C VAL A 113 -26.45 24.38 -1.07
N GLU A 114 -26.00 25.33 -1.88
CA GLU A 114 -25.54 25.08 -3.26
C GLU A 114 -24.19 24.37 -3.33
N GLU A 115 -23.41 24.40 -2.26
CA GLU A 115 -22.05 23.88 -2.23
C GLU A 115 -22.00 22.35 -2.34
N VAL A 116 -20.84 21.86 -2.79
CA VAL A 116 -20.44 20.46 -2.73
C VAL A 116 -19.34 20.30 -1.67
N ILE A 117 -19.20 19.08 -1.17
CA ILE A 117 -18.18 18.77 -0.15
C ILE A 117 -16.78 18.70 -0.78
N ASP A 118 -15.75 18.92 0.00
CA ASP A 118 -14.36 18.73 -0.39
C ASP A 118 -14.10 17.25 -0.72
N CYS A 119 -13.49 16.98 -1.88
CA CYS A 119 -13.14 15.61 -2.30
C CYS A 119 -12.22 14.88 -1.30
N TRP A 120 -11.48 15.61 -0.46
CA TRP A 120 -10.72 15.02 0.63
C TRP A 120 -11.60 14.43 1.75
N PHE A 121 -12.81 14.94 1.90
CA PHE A 121 -13.81 14.33 2.79
C PHE A 121 -14.29 13.00 2.22
N ASP A 122 -14.61 12.95 0.94
CA ASP A 122 -15.02 11.71 0.26
C ASP A 122 -13.93 10.64 0.40
N SER A 123 -12.67 10.98 0.09
CA SER A 123 -11.55 10.05 0.18
C SER A 123 -11.24 9.62 1.62
N GLY A 124 -11.43 10.50 2.59
CA GLY A 124 -11.27 10.22 4.01
C GLY A 124 -12.38 9.37 4.61
N SER A 125 -13.54 9.31 3.94
CA SER A 125 -14.69 8.49 4.33
C SER A 125 -14.58 7.04 3.84
N MET A 126 -13.63 6.73 2.98
CA MET A 126 -13.45 5.41 2.36
C MET A 126 -13.53 4.23 3.34
N PRO A 127 -12.91 4.27 4.55
CA PRO A 127 -12.88 3.09 5.43
C PRO A 127 -14.26 2.55 5.80
N PHE A 128 -15.29 3.37 5.84
CA PHE A 128 -16.66 2.97 6.19
C PHE A 128 -17.63 3.13 5.01
N ALA A 129 -17.45 4.13 4.16
CA ALA A 129 -18.32 4.39 3.03
C ALA A 129 -18.31 3.24 2.00
N GLN A 130 -17.16 2.59 1.77
CA GLN A 130 -17.06 1.44 0.86
C GLN A 130 -17.92 0.26 1.27
N TRP A 131 -18.28 0.15 2.56
CA TRP A 131 -19.11 -0.90 3.11
C TRP A 131 -20.57 -0.48 3.31
N HIS A 132 -20.90 0.77 3.00
CA HIS A 132 -22.19 1.40 3.29
C HIS A 132 -22.52 1.34 4.79
N TYR A 133 -21.49 1.40 5.64
CA TYR A 133 -21.64 1.46 7.09
C TYR A 133 -22.24 2.83 7.51
N PRO A 134 -23.16 2.92 8.49
CA PRO A 134 -23.62 1.84 9.39
C PRO A 134 -24.84 1.05 8.89
N PHE A 135 -25.32 1.29 7.67
CA PHE A 135 -26.59 0.74 7.16
C PHE A 135 -26.44 -0.72 6.73
N GLU A 136 -25.25 -1.09 6.18
CA GLU A 136 -24.93 -2.42 5.68
C GLU A 136 -23.54 -2.86 6.13
N ASN A 137 -23.21 -4.14 5.97
CA ASN A 137 -21.87 -4.72 6.09
C ASN A 137 -21.13 -4.36 7.39
N LYS A 138 -21.82 -4.23 8.50
CA LYS A 138 -21.27 -3.81 9.79
C LYS A 138 -20.14 -4.73 10.25
N GLU A 139 -20.33 -6.05 10.17
CA GLU A 139 -19.31 -7.04 10.57
C GLU A 139 -18.03 -6.91 9.74
N ILE A 140 -18.18 -6.73 8.41
CA ILE A 140 -17.02 -6.55 7.51
C ILE A 140 -16.26 -5.27 7.87
N PHE A 141 -16.96 -4.18 8.17
CA PHE A 141 -16.32 -2.95 8.63
C PHE A 141 -15.56 -3.16 9.94
N GLU A 142 -16.19 -3.78 10.96
CA GLU A 142 -15.61 -4.00 12.27
C GLU A 142 -14.33 -4.87 12.19
N ASP A 143 -14.30 -5.87 11.30
CA ASP A 143 -13.15 -6.74 11.07
C ASP A 143 -11.99 -6.04 10.33
N ASN A 144 -12.30 -5.05 9.49
CA ASN A 144 -11.31 -4.37 8.64
C ASN A 144 -10.90 -2.98 9.16
N PHE A 145 -11.53 -2.48 10.23
CA PHE A 145 -11.24 -1.16 10.79
C PHE A 145 -10.63 -1.23 12.21
N PRO A 146 -9.48 -0.60 12.45
CA PRO A 146 -8.61 0.15 11.54
C PRO A 146 -7.91 -0.72 10.52
N ALA A 147 -7.59 -0.16 9.34
CA ALA A 147 -6.81 -0.84 8.32
C ALA A 147 -5.46 -1.33 8.88
N ASN A 148 -5.07 -2.54 8.52
CA ASN A 148 -3.79 -3.09 9.00
C ASN A 148 -2.60 -2.30 8.45
N PHE A 149 -2.70 -1.79 7.22
CA PHE A 149 -1.62 -1.14 6.50
C PHE A 149 -2.16 -0.17 5.45
N ILE A 150 -1.50 1.00 5.34
CA ILE A 150 -1.63 1.90 4.19
C ILE A 150 -0.24 2.39 3.75
N SER A 151 -0.10 2.77 2.48
CA SER A 151 1.14 3.32 1.94
C SER A 151 0.85 4.34 0.86
N GLU A 152 1.43 5.51 0.99
CA GLU A 152 1.42 6.60 0.01
C GLU A 152 2.64 7.51 0.20
N ALA A 153 2.80 8.48 -0.71
CA ALA A 153 3.92 9.41 -0.66
C ALA A 153 3.79 10.43 0.48
N VAL A 154 4.92 11.02 0.86
CA VAL A 154 5.06 11.91 2.02
C VAL A 154 4.18 13.18 1.96
N ASP A 155 3.76 13.61 0.77
CA ASP A 155 2.84 14.74 0.59
C ASP A 155 1.46 14.44 1.18
N GLN A 156 1.06 13.17 1.27
CA GLN A 156 -0.22 12.74 1.83
C GLN A 156 -0.35 12.95 3.35
N THR A 157 0.70 13.36 4.03
CA THR A 157 0.62 13.90 5.39
C THR A 157 -0.26 15.16 5.47
N ARG A 158 -0.44 15.87 4.36
CA ARG A 158 -1.36 17.02 4.18
C ARG A 158 -2.42 16.73 3.12
N GLY A 159 -2.85 15.49 3.03
CA GLY A 159 -3.85 14.99 2.10
C GLY A 159 -4.55 13.78 2.71
N TRP A 160 -4.43 12.63 2.09
CA TRP A 160 -5.21 11.44 2.45
C TRP A 160 -4.94 10.91 3.85
N PHE A 161 -3.69 10.89 4.32
CA PHE A 161 -3.40 10.47 5.71
C PHE A 161 -4.11 11.34 6.73
N TYR A 162 -4.17 12.65 6.47
CA TYR A 162 -4.86 13.59 7.35
C TYR A 162 -6.39 13.44 7.27
N SER A 163 -6.98 13.40 6.08
CA SER A 163 -8.43 13.30 5.93
C SER A 163 -8.98 11.99 6.54
N LEU A 164 -8.28 10.87 6.36
CA LEU A 164 -8.60 9.62 7.06
C LEU A 164 -8.56 9.78 8.58
N MET A 165 -7.48 10.36 9.12
CA MET A 165 -7.32 10.56 10.57
C MET A 165 -8.38 11.52 11.13
N ALA A 166 -8.66 12.59 10.42
CA ALA A 166 -9.64 13.61 10.84
C ALA A 166 -11.04 12.99 10.97
N ILE A 167 -11.53 12.35 9.91
CA ILE A 167 -12.88 11.78 9.88
C ILE A 167 -13.01 10.60 10.87
N SER A 168 -12.00 9.74 10.93
CA SER A 168 -11.98 8.64 11.88
C SER A 168 -11.97 9.10 13.34
N THR A 169 -11.26 10.18 13.65
CA THR A 169 -11.25 10.77 14.99
C THR A 169 -12.62 11.35 15.34
N LEU A 170 -13.25 12.07 14.41
CA LEU A 170 -14.56 12.67 14.61
C LEU A 170 -15.65 11.63 14.85
N LEU A 171 -15.66 10.52 14.08
CA LEU A 171 -16.71 9.52 14.11
C LEU A 171 -16.48 8.42 15.15
N PHE A 172 -15.25 7.98 15.33
CA PHE A 172 -14.92 6.78 16.10
C PHE A 172 -13.92 7.04 17.24
N ASN A 173 -13.36 8.23 17.32
CA ASN A 173 -12.24 8.57 18.23
C ASN A 173 -11.10 7.52 18.19
N LYS A 174 -10.74 7.07 16.99
CA LYS A 174 -9.78 6.00 16.74
C LYS A 174 -8.96 6.29 15.49
N ALA A 175 -7.69 5.87 15.49
CA ALA A 175 -6.86 5.95 14.27
C ALA A 175 -7.45 5.03 13.18
N PRO A 176 -7.49 5.46 11.90
CA PRO A 176 -8.08 4.69 10.80
C PRO A 176 -7.17 3.57 10.27
N TYR A 177 -5.91 3.58 10.67
CA TYR A 177 -4.87 2.64 10.23
C TYR A 177 -3.89 2.33 11.36
N LYS A 178 -3.32 1.11 11.35
CA LYS A 178 -2.35 0.64 12.34
C LYS A 178 -0.92 0.93 11.92
N ASN A 179 -0.61 0.76 10.63
CA ASN A 179 0.71 0.92 10.06
C ASN A 179 0.68 1.81 8.82
N VAL A 180 1.65 2.72 8.70
CA VAL A 180 1.81 3.58 7.53
C VAL A 180 3.25 3.49 7.03
N VAL A 181 3.46 3.00 5.83
CA VAL A 181 4.74 3.10 5.14
C VAL A 181 4.70 4.31 4.22
N VAL A 182 5.50 5.31 4.56
CA VAL A 182 5.57 6.55 3.80
C VAL A 182 6.58 6.40 2.67
N LEU A 183 6.20 6.81 1.46
CA LEU A 183 7.06 6.72 0.28
C LEU A 183 7.70 8.08 -0.02
N GLY A 184 8.96 8.03 -0.46
CA GLY A 184 9.65 9.15 -1.09
C GLY A 184 9.19 9.36 -2.53
N HIS A 185 9.46 10.53 -3.07
CA HIS A 185 9.16 10.82 -4.47
C HIS A 185 10.11 10.11 -5.42
N VAL A 186 9.59 9.65 -6.56
CA VAL A 186 10.43 9.18 -7.67
C VAL A 186 10.96 10.38 -8.45
N GLN A 187 12.27 10.39 -8.66
CA GLN A 187 13.02 11.44 -9.34
C GLN A 187 13.66 10.89 -10.62
N ASP A 188 14.05 11.77 -11.53
CA ASP A 188 14.85 11.38 -12.70
C ASP A 188 16.28 10.93 -12.30
N GLU A 189 17.07 10.50 -13.25
CA GLU A 189 18.45 10.03 -13.04
C GLU A 189 19.34 11.11 -12.39
N ASN A 190 19.04 12.39 -12.57
CA ASN A 190 19.77 13.51 -12.02
C ASN A 190 19.25 13.94 -10.62
N GLY A 191 18.24 13.27 -10.09
CA GLY A 191 17.61 13.60 -8.82
C GLY A 191 16.65 14.78 -8.89
N GLN A 192 16.13 15.11 -10.08
CA GLN A 192 15.18 16.18 -10.29
C GLN A 192 13.75 15.63 -10.23
N LYS A 193 12.81 16.41 -9.73
CA LYS A 193 11.39 16.07 -9.76
C LYS A 193 10.94 15.88 -11.20
N MET A 194 10.35 14.73 -11.50
CA MET A 194 9.75 14.43 -12.80
C MET A 194 8.54 15.34 -13.06
N SER A 195 8.44 15.85 -14.27
CA SER A 195 7.35 16.71 -14.71
C SER A 195 7.16 16.59 -16.22
N LYS A 196 5.92 16.49 -16.67
CA LYS A 196 5.59 16.49 -18.12
C LYS A 196 6.06 17.76 -18.81
N SER A 197 5.98 18.91 -18.12
CA SER A 197 6.42 20.21 -18.67
C SER A 197 7.93 20.32 -18.85
N LYS A 198 8.73 19.55 -18.12
CA LYS A 198 10.19 19.50 -18.24
C LYS A 198 10.69 18.42 -19.20
N GLY A 199 9.82 17.54 -19.69
CA GLY A 199 10.18 16.43 -20.57
C GLY A 199 11.05 15.35 -19.93
N ASN A 200 11.17 15.33 -18.59
CA ASN A 200 11.96 14.34 -17.85
C ASN A 200 11.11 13.27 -17.15
N ALA A 201 9.81 13.21 -17.47
CA ALA A 201 8.94 12.16 -16.97
C ALA A 201 9.15 10.87 -17.78
N VAL A 202 9.29 9.75 -17.07
CA VAL A 202 9.30 8.41 -17.66
C VAL A 202 7.87 7.92 -17.74
N ASP A 203 7.45 7.43 -18.91
CA ASP A 203 6.17 6.76 -19.05
C ASP A 203 6.25 5.38 -18.36
N PRO A 204 5.36 5.09 -17.40
CA PRO A 204 5.40 3.80 -16.70
C PRO A 204 5.16 2.60 -17.61
N PHE A 205 4.34 2.74 -18.66
CA PHE A 205 4.05 1.64 -19.59
C PHE A 205 5.25 1.33 -20.48
N ASP A 206 5.95 2.36 -20.97
CA ASP A 206 7.19 2.18 -21.74
C ASP A 206 8.27 1.48 -20.88
N ALA A 207 8.39 1.89 -19.61
CA ALA A 207 9.32 1.26 -18.68
C ALA A 207 8.95 -0.21 -18.38
N LEU A 208 7.66 -0.53 -18.26
CA LEU A 208 7.18 -1.90 -18.05
C LEU A 208 7.43 -2.78 -19.27
N GLU A 209 7.24 -2.26 -20.50
CA GLU A 209 7.55 -2.98 -21.74
C GLU A 209 9.05 -3.25 -21.88
N GLU A 210 9.89 -2.28 -21.55
CA GLU A 210 11.37 -2.41 -21.69
C GLU A 210 11.98 -3.36 -20.65
N HIS A 211 11.56 -3.28 -19.39
CA HIS A 211 12.23 -3.97 -18.28
C HIS A 211 11.43 -5.11 -17.66
N GLY A 212 10.11 -5.13 -17.83
CA GLY A 212 9.19 -6.01 -17.12
C GLY A 212 8.87 -5.53 -15.69
N ALA A 213 7.69 -5.91 -15.21
CA ALA A 213 7.18 -5.46 -13.91
C ALA A 213 8.08 -5.92 -12.75
N ASP A 214 8.53 -7.16 -12.77
CA ASP A 214 9.33 -7.75 -11.68
C ASP A 214 10.69 -7.05 -11.52
N ALA A 215 11.35 -6.67 -12.62
CA ALA A 215 12.61 -5.94 -12.57
C ALA A 215 12.43 -4.54 -11.95
N ILE A 216 11.34 -3.84 -12.30
CA ILE A 216 11.01 -2.53 -11.74
C ILE A 216 10.64 -2.66 -10.25
N ARG A 217 9.81 -3.65 -9.88
CA ARG A 217 9.47 -3.92 -8.47
C ARG A 217 10.73 -4.21 -7.66
N TRP A 218 11.57 -5.11 -8.14
CA TRP A 218 12.85 -5.45 -7.50
C TRP A 218 13.75 -4.24 -7.31
N TYR A 219 13.84 -3.39 -8.33
CA TYR A 219 14.61 -2.14 -8.26
C TYR A 219 14.12 -1.25 -7.11
N PHE A 220 12.81 -0.99 -7.02
CA PHE A 220 12.26 -0.14 -5.96
C PHE A 220 12.42 -0.75 -4.56
N TYR A 221 12.40 -2.07 -4.43
CA TYR A 221 12.59 -2.72 -3.15
C TYR A 221 14.04 -2.77 -2.69
N THR A 222 15.01 -2.71 -3.60
CA THR A 222 16.43 -2.87 -3.28
C THR A 222 17.22 -1.57 -3.25
N ASN A 223 16.77 -0.55 -4.00
CA ASN A 223 17.59 0.63 -4.27
C ASN A 223 17.79 1.52 -3.03
N SER A 224 16.73 1.84 -2.31
CA SER A 224 16.79 2.70 -1.13
C SER A 224 15.66 2.41 -0.14
N ALA A 225 15.75 2.99 1.06
CA ALA A 225 14.63 2.96 2.00
C ALA A 225 13.38 3.61 1.37
N PRO A 226 12.17 3.06 1.55
CA PRO A 226 10.96 3.50 0.86
C PRO A 226 10.65 4.99 0.99
N TRP A 227 10.98 5.59 2.14
CA TRP A 227 10.71 7.01 2.44
C TRP A 227 11.75 8.00 1.89
N LEU A 228 12.83 7.51 1.31
CA LEU A 228 13.83 8.35 0.66
C LEU A 228 13.47 8.62 -0.80
N PRO A 229 13.83 9.78 -1.36
CA PRO A 229 13.69 10.01 -2.78
C PRO A 229 14.41 8.93 -3.59
N ASN A 230 13.73 8.36 -4.58
CA ASN A 230 14.25 7.28 -5.39
C ASN A 230 14.54 7.78 -6.82
N ARG A 231 15.79 7.69 -7.27
CA ARG A 231 16.16 8.06 -8.63
C ARG A 231 15.90 6.90 -9.56
N PHE A 232 15.05 7.09 -10.55
CA PHE A 232 14.76 6.06 -11.54
C PHE A 232 15.65 6.23 -12.77
N HIS A 233 16.41 5.19 -13.12
CA HIS A 233 17.08 5.11 -14.40
C HIS A 233 17.24 3.66 -14.88
N ALA A 234 17.06 3.45 -16.20
CA ALA A 234 16.98 2.16 -16.86
C ALA A 234 18.18 1.23 -16.59
N LYS A 235 19.41 1.78 -16.57
CA LYS A 235 20.62 0.98 -16.33
C LYS A 235 20.63 0.32 -14.94
N ALA A 236 20.13 1.01 -13.91
CA ALA A 236 20.08 0.44 -12.56
C ALA A 236 19.01 -0.63 -12.43
N VAL A 237 17.88 -0.48 -13.13
CA VAL A 237 16.84 -1.52 -13.20
C VAL A 237 17.42 -2.79 -13.84
N THR A 238 18.06 -2.66 -15.02
CA THR A 238 18.70 -3.78 -15.73
C THR A 238 19.82 -4.45 -14.90
N GLU A 239 20.61 -3.67 -14.18
CA GLU A 239 21.66 -4.22 -13.32
C GLU A 239 21.07 -5.02 -12.14
N GLY A 240 20.03 -4.50 -11.48
CA GLY A 240 19.33 -5.20 -10.41
C GLY A 240 18.71 -6.50 -10.90
N GLN A 241 18.03 -6.48 -12.05
CA GLN A 241 17.48 -7.66 -12.70
C GLN A 241 18.56 -8.71 -12.97
N ARG A 242 19.67 -8.33 -13.56
CA ARG A 242 20.76 -9.25 -13.91
C ARG A 242 21.39 -9.90 -12.67
N LYS A 243 21.62 -9.13 -11.62
CA LYS A 243 22.30 -9.62 -10.40
C LYS A 243 21.45 -10.60 -9.61
N PHE A 244 20.16 -10.44 -9.56
CA PHE A 244 19.27 -11.31 -8.79
C PHE A 244 18.54 -12.31 -9.69
N MET A 245 17.63 -11.84 -10.54
CA MET A 245 16.79 -12.70 -11.39
C MET A 245 17.61 -13.51 -12.38
N GLY A 246 18.58 -12.87 -13.03
CA GLY A 246 19.48 -13.57 -13.97
C GLY A 246 20.31 -14.65 -13.29
N THR A 247 20.80 -14.41 -12.07
CA THR A 247 21.55 -15.40 -11.30
C THR A 247 20.66 -16.55 -10.84
N LEU A 248 19.45 -16.25 -10.37
CA LEU A 248 18.46 -17.27 -9.98
C LEU A 248 18.05 -18.12 -11.19
N TRP A 249 17.75 -17.47 -12.33
CA TRP A 249 17.41 -18.14 -13.57
C TRP A 249 18.52 -19.07 -14.07
N ASN A 250 19.77 -18.61 -14.07
CA ASN A 250 20.90 -19.43 -14.47
C ASN A 250 21.12 -20.63 -13.54
N THR A 251 20.84 -20.47 -12.26
CA THR A 251 20.89 -21.58 -11.29
C THR A 251 19.79 -22.60 -11.55
N TYR A 252 18.58 -22.11 -11.82
CA TYR A 252 17.45 -22.94 -12.21
C TYR A 252 17.72 -23.68 -13.54
N ALA A 253 18.21 -22.99 -14.56
CA ALA A 253 18.58 -23.58 -15.85
C ALA A 253 19.67 -24.68 -15.71
N PHE A 254 20.64 -24.43 -14.85
CA PHE A 254 21.62 -25.46 -14.50
C PHE A 254 20.96 -26.70 -13.87
N TYR A 255 20.09 -26.49 -12.89
CA TYR A 255 19.38 -27.57 -12.23
C TYR A 255 18.54 -28.38 -13.23
N THR A 256 17.70 -27.73 -14.01
CA THR A 256 16.77 -28.40 -14.94
C THR A 256 17.51 -29.15 -16.06
N LEU A 257 18.59 -28.54 -16.60
CA LEU A 257 19.40 -29.20 -17.64
C LEU A 257 19.95 -30.55 -17.16
N TYR A 258 20.55 -30.59 -15.99
CA TYR A 258 21.15 -31.84 -15.49
C TYR A 258 20.10 -32.82 -14.96
N ALA A 259 19.02 -32.32 -14.33
CA ALA A 259 17.91 -33.16 -13.91
C ALA A 259 17.23 -33.85 -15.10
N GLU A 260 17.12 -33.17 -16.24
CA GLU A 260 16.58 -33.79 -17.49
C GLU A 260 17.52 -34.85 -18.05
N ILE A 261 18.82 -34.58 -18.13
CA ILE A 261 19.84 -35.53 -18.60
C ILE A 261 19.82 -36.81 -17.72
N ASP A 262 19.73 -36.62 -16.41
CA ASP A 262 19.76 -37.74 -15.45
C ASP A 262 18.39 -38.36 -15.19
N GLN A 263 17.31 -37.84 -15.80
CA GLN A 263 15.92 -38.25 -15.56
C GLN A 263 15.55 -38.19 -14.06
N PHE A 264 16.08 -37.17 -13.38
CA PHE A 264 15.87 -37.00 -11.95
C PHE A 264 14.50 -36.37 -11.65
N ASP A 265 13.74 -37.04 -10.81
CA ASP A 265 12.43 -36.57 -10.35
C ASP A 265 12.48 -36.31 -8.83
N PRO A 266 12.46 -35.05 -8.39
CA PRO A 266 12.58 -34.71 -6.96
C PRO A 266 11.40 -35.22 -6.13
N THR A 267 10.25 -35.56 -6.75
CA THR A 267 9.08 -36.07 -6.03
C THR A 267 9.27 -37.52 -5.55
N LYS A 268 10.24 -38.24 -6.12
CA LYS A 268 10.57 -39.63 -5.80
C LYS A 268 11.65 -39.76 -4.71
N HIS A 269 12.19 -38.66 -4.25
CA HIS A 269 13.32 -38.66 -3.29
C HIS A 269 12.97 -37.80 -2.08
N ALA A 270 13.56 -38.15 -0.93
CA ALA A 270 13.47 -37.38 0.30
C ALA A 270 14.82 -36.76 0.64
N LEU A 271 14.80 -35.57 1.26
CA LEU A 271 15.98 -34.94 1.80
C LEU A 271 16.29 -35.54 3.17
N GLU A 272 17.34 -36.38 3.26
CA GLU A 272 17.75 -37.03 4.49
C GLU A 272 18.95 -36.30 5.10
N TYR A 273 18.70 -35.41 6.07
CA TYR A 273 19.70 -34.49 6.62
C TYR A 273 20.98 -35.17 7.10
N ASP A 274 20.87 -36.33 7.74
CA ASP A 274 22.04 -37.07 8.31
C ASP A 274 22.98 -37.59 7.22
N LYS A 275 22.47 -37.84 6.01
CA LYS A 275 23.24 -38.32 4.86
C LYS A 275 23.86 -37.20 4.02
N LEU A 276 23.57 -35.93 4.34
CA LEU A 276 24.02 -34.78 3.57
C LEU A 276 25.51 -34.49 3.79
N SER A 277 26.17 -34.02 2.73
CA SER A 277 27.52 -33.50 2.82
C SER A 277 27.57 -32.18 3.61
N VAL A 278 28.76 -31.76 4.01
CA VAL A 278 28.97 -30.46 4.68
C VAL A 278 28.45 -29.29 3.82
N MET A 279 28.64 -29.36 2.50
CA MET A 279 28.18 -28.31 1.59
C MET A 279 26.66 -28.24 1.48
N ASP A 280 25.98 -29.40 1.50
CA ASP A 280 24.51 -29.45 1.50
C ASP A 280 23.96 -28.83 2.80
N LYS A 281 24.50 -29.25 3.94
CA LYS A 281 24.13 -28.72 5.26
C LYS A 281 24.39 -27.22 5.37
N TRP A 282 25.50 -26.73 4.79
CA TRP A 282 25.82 -25.32 4.72
C TRP A 282 24.77 -24.53 3.93
N LEU A 283 24.39 -24.99 2.72
CA LEU A 283 23.39 -24.31 1.91
C LEU A 283 22.01 -24.28 2.61
N LEU A 284 21.57 -25.39 3.19
CA LEU A 284 20.32 -25.46 3.93
C LEU A 284 20.33 -24.55 5.18
N SER A 285 21.46 -24.47 5.88
CA SER A 285 21.61 -23.54 7.00
C SER A 285 21.51 -22.07 6.56
N LYS A 286 22.18 -21.71 5.46
CA LYS A 286 22.07 -20.39 4.85
C LYS A 286 20.65 -20.09 4.39
N MET A 287 19.97 -21.07 3.80
CA MET A 287 18.57 -20.95 3.37
C MET A 287 17.64 -20.65 4.56
N ASN A 288 17.77 -21.37 5.64
CA ASN A 288 16.95 -21.12 6.83
C ASN A 288 17.24 -19.76 7.47
N THR A 289 18.48 -19.31 7.45
CA THR A 289 18.89 -17.96 7.90
C THR A 289 18.25 -16.90 7.01
N MET A 290 18.27 -17.10 5.69
CA MET A 290 17.64 -16.19 4.74
C MET A 290 16.12 -16.13 4.96
N VAL A 291 15.42 -17.27 5.07
CA VAL A 291 13.97 -17.31 5.32
C VAL A 291 13.61 -16.53 6.59
N LYS A 292 14.33 -16.79 7.69
CA LYS A 292 14.12 -16.06 8.94
C LYS A 292 14.36 -14.56 8.77
N SER A 293 15.43 -14.18 8.09
CA SER A 293 15.76 -12.77 7.85
C SER A 293 14.70 -12.07 6.99
N VAL A 294 14.19 -12.74 5.95
CA VAL A 294 13.13 -12.20 5.07
C VAL A 294 11.84 -12.00 5.88
N ASP A 295 11.41 -13.02 6.62
CA ASP A 295 10.18 -12.97 7.42
C ASP A 295 10.24 -11.87 8.49
N ASP A 296 11.31 -11.84 9.29
CA ASP A 296 11.52 -10.82 10.33
C ASP A 296 11.57 -9.39 9.74
N ASN A 297 12.19 -9.21 8.59
CA ASN A 297 12.30 -7.89 7.97
C ASN A 297 11.00 -7.44 7.31
N LEU A 298 10.30 -8.31 6.58
CA LEU A 298 9.00 -7.98 6.00
C LEU A 298 7.95 -7.70 7.08
N GLY A 299 7.91 -8.50 8.14
CA GLY A 299 7.03 -8.28 9.30
C GLY A 299 7.24 -6.93 9.99
N ASN A 300 8.43 -6.32 9.82
CA ASN A 300 8.77 -5.00 10.36
C ASN A 300 8.85 -3.89 9.28
N TYR A 301 8.35 -4.13 8.07
CA TYR A 301 8.40 -3.20 6.93
C TYR A 301 9.82 -2.76 6.51
N ARG A 302 10.84 -3.58 6.79
CA ARG A 302 12.23 -3.38 6.37
C ARG A 302 12.48 -4.07 5.03
N ILE A 303 11.81 -3.59 4.00
CA ILE A 303 11.76 -4.21 2.68
C ILE A 303 13.14 -4.35 2.02
N PRO A 304 14.02 -3.30 2.01
CA PRO A 304 15.34 -3.43 1.41
C PRO A 304 16.24 -4.46 2.09
N GLU A 305 16.11 -4.65 3.40
CA GLU A 305 16.86 -5.64 4.16
C GLU A 305 16.42 -7.06 3.78
N ALA A 306 15.12 -7.30 3.62
CA ALA A 306 14.58 -8.57 3.15
C ALA A 306 15.06 -8.88 1.73
N ALA A 307 14.99 -7.91 0.82
CA ALA A 307 15.45 -8.07 -0.56
C ALA A 307 16.96 -8.37 -0.65
N ARG A 308 17.78 -7.70 0.18
CA ARG A 308 19.23 -8.00 0.25
C ARG A 308 19.51 -9.41 0.75
N ALA A 309 18.79 -9.90 1.76
CA ALA A 309 18.93 -11.25 2.25
C ALA A 309 18.64 -12.31 1.16
N LEU A 310 17.61 -12.08 0.34
CA LEU A 310 17.32 -12.91 -0.83
C LEU A 310 18.46 -12.88 -1.85
N GLN A 311 18.96 -11.69 -2.20
CA GLN A 311 20.02 -11.53 -3.18
C GLN A 311 21.32 -12.19 -2.72
N GLU A 312 21.73 -12.00 -1.48
CA GLU A 312 22.93 -12.61 -0.89
C GLU A 312 22.83 -14.15 -0.89
N PHE A 313 21.67 -14.68 -0.56
CA PHE A 313 21.46 -16.14 -0.59
C PHE A 313 21.51 -16.70 -2.02
N VAL A 314 20.92 -16.04 -3.00
CA VAL A 314 20.98 -16.45 -4.42
C VAL A 314 22.42 -16.42 -4.92
N ASP A 315 23.22 -15.43 -4.51
CA ASP A 315 24.63 -15.37 -4.81
C ASP A 315 25.42 -16.53 -4.19
N ASP A 316 25.20 -16.80 -2.90
CA ASP A 316 25.79 -17.94 -2.19
C ASP A 316 25.41 -19.28 -2.85
N MET A 317 24.15 -19.45 -3.22
CA MET A 317 23.63 -20.66 -3.88
C MET A 317 24.31 -20.88 -5.23
N SER A 318 24.40 -19.83 -6.07
CA SER A 318 24.96 -19.93 -7.43
C SER A 318 26.49 -19.95 -7.42
N ASN A 319 27.13 -18.93 -6.83
CA ASN A 319 28.56 -18.69 -6.97
C ASN A 319 29.41 -19.50 -5.98
N TRP A 320 28.78 -20.04 -4.95
CA TRP A 320 29.49 -20.89 -3.99
C TRP A 320 29.04 -22.34 -4.06
N TYR A 321 27.77 -22.66 -3.77
CA TYR A 321 27.30 -24.05 -3.72
C TYR A 321 27.35 -24.70 -5.09
N VAL A 322 26.67 -24.18 -6.10
CA VAL A 322 26.64 -24.78 -7.45
C VAL A 322 28.04 -24.89 -8.02
N ARG A 323 28.83 -23.81 -7.90
CA ARG A 323 30.20 -23.80 -8.45
C ARG A 323 31.10 -24.87 -7.82
N ARG A 324 31.00 -25.10 -6.51
CA ARG A 324 31.82 -26.10 -5.81
C ARG A 324 31.29 -27.52 -5.90
N CYS A 325 30.01 -27.69 -6.17
CA CYS A 325 29.35 -28.99 -6.25
C CYS A 325 29.11 -29.46 -7.69
N ARG A 326 29.64 -28.77 -8.70
CA ARG A 326 29.40 -29.12 -10.14
C ARG A 326 29.75 -30.56 -10.45
N ASP A 327 30.88 -31.05 -9.96
CA ASP A 327 31.35 -32.40 -10.24
C ASP A 327 30.36 -33.49 -9.74
N ARG A 328 29.59 -33.20 -8.69
CA ARG A 328 28.52 -34.08 -8.19
C ARG A 328 27.40 -34.23 -9.20
N PHE A 329 26.99 -33.14 -9.87
CA PHE A 329 25.97 -33.16 -10.92
C PHE A 329 26.49 -33.82 -12.20
N TRP A 330 27.79 -33.75 -12.48
CA TRP A 330 28.43 -34.34 -13.65
C TRP A 330 28.85 -35.81 -13.48
N ALA A 331 28.81 -36.31 -12.24
CA ALA A 331 29.17 -37.70 -11.94
C ALA A 331 28.25 -38.70 -12.70
N LYS A 332 28.82 -39.81 -13.12
CA LYS A 332 28.04 -40.88 -13.76
C LYS A 332 27.21 -41.64 -12.73
N GLY A 333 26.01 -42.05 -13.15
CA GLY A 333 25.08 -42.78 -12.30
C GLY A 333 24.33 -41.89 -11.31
N MET A 334 23.52 -42.47 -10.45
CA MET A 334 22.67 -41.80 -9.45
C MET A 334 22.99 -42.26 -8.03
N GLU A 335 24.25 -42.15 -7.68
CA GLU A 335 24.68 -42.43 -6.31
C GLU A 335 24.02 -41.46 -5.31
N GLN A 336 23.92 -41.86 -4.04
CA GLN A 336 23.23 -41.09 -2.99
C GLN A 336 23.75 -39.67 -2.86
N ASP A 337 25.04 -39.43 -3.02
CA ASP A 337 25.65 -38.10 -3.00
C ASP A 337 25.10 -37.18 -4.09
N LYS A 338 24.93 -37.71 -5.30
CA LYS A 338 24.31 -36.95 -6.43
C LYS A 338 22.85 -36.66 -6.16
N VAL A 339 22.08 -37.62 -5.66
CA VAL A 339 20.70 -37.44 -5.22
C VAL A 339 20.61 -36.34 -4.17
N ASN A 340 21.49 -36.35 -3.18
CA ASN A 340 21.54 -35.32 -2.14
C ASN A 340 21.84 -33.93 -2.72
N ALA A 341 22.73 -33.81 -3.70
CA ALA A 341 23.00 -32.53 -4.38
C ALA A 341 21.77 -31.98 -5.09
N TYR A 342 21.06 -32.83 -5.86
CA TYR A 342 19.81 -32.42 -6.52
C TYR A 342 18.74 -32.01 -5.53
N MET A 343 18.49 -32.82 -4.49
CA MET A 343 17.46 -32.52 -3.48
C MET A 343 17.76 -31.23 -2.71
N THR A 344 19.03 -31.00 -2.39
CA THR A 344 19.46 -29.76 -1.69
C THR A 344 19.22 -28.53 -2.56
N LEU A 345 19.65 -28.57 -3.85
CA LEU A 345 19.46 -27.45 -4.76
C LEU A 345 18.00 -27.21 -5.10
N TYR A 346 17.21 -28.30 -5.30
CA TYR A 346 15.75 -28.21 -5.48
C TYR A 346 15.07 -27.51 -4.31
N THR A 347 15.38 -27.95 -3.08
CA THR A 347 14.82 -27.38 -1.88
C THR A 347 15.17 -25.89 -1.75
N ALA A 348 16.42 -25.52 -2.05
CA ALA A 348 16.85 -24.13 -2.03
C ALA A 348 16.14 -23.26 -3.06
N LEU A 349 16.03 -23.71 -4.30
CA LEU A 349 15.34 -23.02 -5.40
C LEU A 349 13.86 -22.79 -5.08
N VAL A 350 13.15 -23.83 -4.65
CA VAL A 350 11.73 -23.72 -4.30
C VAL A 350 11.52 -22.77 -3.12
N THR A 351 12.41 -22.82 -2.13
CA THR A 351 12.31 -21.95 -0.94
C THR A 351 12.56 -20.49 -1.30
N VAL A 352 13.55 -20.20 -2.14
CA VAL A 352 13.80 -18.82 -2.62
C VAL A 352 12.59 -18.28 -3.38
N CYS A 353 12.02 -19.06 -4.30
CA CYS A 353 10.84 -18.66 -5.07
C CYS A 353 9.67 -18.31 -4.14
N LYS A 354 9.42 -19.15 -3.11
CA LYS A 354 8.37 -18.90 -2.12
C LYS A 354 8.63 -17.64 -1.30
N ALA A 355 9.88 -17.44 -0.85
CA ALA A 355 10.26 -16.28 -0.04
C ALA A 355 10.26 -14.98 -0.85
N ALA A 356 10.53 -15.04 -2.16
CA ALA A 356 10.53 -13.89 -3.06
C ALA A 356 9.13 -13.52 -3.60
N ALA A 357 8.16 -14.44 -3.56
CA ALA A 357 6.82 -14.26 -4.15
C ALA A 357 6.06 -12.98 -3.76
N PRO A 358 6.22 -12.39 -2.53
CA PRO A 358 5.62 -11.09 -2.25
C PRO A 358 6.26 -9.92 -3.00
N MET A 359 7.46 -10.10 -3.52
CA MET A 359 8.26 -9.02 -4.14
C MET A 359 8.25 -9.07 -5.67
N ILE A 360 8.26 -10.28 -6.24
CA ILE A 360 8.36 -10.52 -7.70
C ILE A 360 7.41 -11.62 -8.13
#